data_dff3c5b7bff3e2f19fafdd478f31788e
#
_entry.id   dff3c5b7bff3e2f19fafdd478f31788e
#
_cell.length_a   1.000
_cell.length_b   1.000
_cell.length_c   1.000
_cell.angle_alpha   90.00
_cell.angle_beta   90.00
_cell.angle_gamma   90.00
#
_symmetry.space_group_name_H-M   'P 1'
#
loop_
_entity.id
_entity.type
_entity.pdbx_description
1 polymer ?
#
loop_
_entity_poly.entity_id
_entity_poly.type
_entity_poly.pdbx_seq_one_letter_code
_entity_poly.pdbx_strand_id
1 'polypeptide(L)'
;MFKRLWLIFAQAVTVCAAAALVWVLLEHFTHEGHEPRQPLRTDGVVVSYSDAVHRAAPSVVNIYTTQPVDDEDRELGQTPSGHSGTSPLGSGVIVSRTGFILTNNHVIDGISDIAVALPDGRDCSAKLVGTDPETDLALLKIDGSDFPAIEFGSSDVLHVGDVVLAIGNPFNVGQTVTMGIVSALGRHGLGLNSFEDFIQTDAAINRGNSGGAL
;
A
#
# COMPACT_ATOMS: atom_id res chain seq x y z
N MET A 1 -58.34 -65.15 12.61
CA MET A 1 -57.22 -65.03 11.65
C MET A 1 -57.20 -63.63 11.02
N PHE A 2 -58.24 -63.04 10.59
CA PHE A 2 -58.34 -61.70 9.96
C PHE A 2 -57.86 -60.54 10.83
N LYS A 3 -58.09 -60.48 12.14
CA LYS A 3 -57.65 -59.40 13.05
C LYS A 3 -56.12 -59.32 13.17
N ARG A 4 -55.41 -60.43 13.15
CA ARG A 4 -53.91 -60.46 13.22
C ARG A 4 -53.36 -60.01 11.90
N LEU A 5 -53.92 -60.35 10.78
CA LEU A 5 -53.44 -59.91 9.46
C LEU A 5 -53.64 -58.41 9.26
N TRP A 6 -54.76 -57.89 9.76
CA TRP A 6 -55.02 -56.46 9.72
C TRP A 6 -54.10 -55.67 10.62
N LEU A 7 -53.74 -56.18 11.80
CA LEU A 7 -52.74 -55.56 12.68
C LEU A 7 -51.34 -55.50 12.04
N ILE A 8 -50.93 -56.58 11.40
CA ILE A 8 -49.63 -56.62 10.69
C ILE A 8 -49.62 -55.62 9.54
N PHE A 9 -50.70 -55.54 8.77
CA PHE A 9 -50.84 -54.58 7.68
C PHE A 9 -50.79 -53.13 8.19
N ALA A 10 -51.52 -52.81 9.27
CA ALA A 10 -51.50 -51.49 9.88
C ALA A 10 -50.13 -51.11 10.40
N GLN A 11 -49.39 -52.02 11.03
CA GLN A 11 -48.00 -51.79 11.48
C GLN A 11 -47.08 -51.59 10.29
N ALA A 12 -47.20 -52.38 9.24
CA ALA A 12 -46.36 -52.19 8.05
C ALA A 12 -46.57 -50.83 7.38
N VAL A 13 -47.83 -50.36 7.24
CA VAL A 13 -48.16 -49.06 6.71
C VAL A 13 -47.59 -47.95 7.58
N THR A 14 -47.68 -48.07 8.92
CA THR A 14 -47.13 -47.05 9.83
C THR A 14 -45.61 -46.95 9.75
N VAL A 15 -44.91 -48.11 9.66
CA VAL A 15 -43.45 -48.15 9.51
C VAL A 15 -43.03 -47.55 8.16
N CYS A 16 -43.73 -47.90 7.08
CA CYS A 16 -43.42 -47.30 5.77
C CYS A 16 -43.68 -45.77 5.73
N ALA A 17 -44.76 -45.30 6.36
CA ALA A 17 -45.05 -43.87 6.45
C ALA A 17 -43.98 -43.15 7.30
N ALA A 18 -43.55 -43.72 8.42
CA ALA A 18 -42.49 -43.17 9.24
C ALA A 18 -41.12 -43.12 8.50
N ALA A 19 -40.80 -44.18 7.76
CA ALA A 19 -39.58 -44.25 6.96
C ALA A 19 -39.62 -43.19 5.81
N ALA A 20 -40.76 -43.02 5.14
CA ALA A 20 -40.93 -42.00 4.12
C ALA A 20 -40.81 -40.59 4.70
N LEU A 21 -41.34 -40.33 5.90
CA LEU A 21 -41.23 -39.04 6.57
C LEU A 21 -39.78 -38.76 6.95
N VAL A 22 -39.04 -39.74 7.48
CA VAL A 22 -37.61 -39.61 7.80
C VAL A 22 -36.82 -39.36 6.53
N TRP A 23 -37.13 -40.03 5.43
CA TRP A 23 -36.45 -39.79 4.15
C TRP A 23 -36.68 -38.36 3.66
N VAL A 24 -37.90 -37.84 3.67
CA VAL A 24 -38.21 -36.46 3.27
C VAL A 24 -37.52 -35.45 4.20
N LEU A 25 -37.50 -35.71 5.50
CA LEU A 25 -36.76 -34.85 6.44
C LEU A 25 -35.24 -34.87 6.20
N LEU A 26 -34.66 -36.02 5.97
CA LEU A 26 -33.22 -36.15 5.64
C LEU A 26 -32.90 -35.43 4.32
N GLU A 27 -33.76 -35.59 3.31
CA GLU A 27 -33.58 -34.88 2.03
C GLU A 27 -33.70 -33.37 2.21
N HIS A 28 -34.58 -32.89 3.08
CA HIS A 28 -34.72 -31.47 3.40
C HIS A 28 -33.49 -30.94 4.15
N PHE A 29 -32.93 -31.69 5.10
CA PHE A 29 -31.71 -31.32 5.83
C PHE A 29 -30.44 -31.45 4.99
N THR A 30 -30.40 -32.33 4.00
CA THR A 30 -29.26 -32.47 3.09
C THR A 30 -29.29 -31.48 1.93
N HIS A 31 -30.51 -30.96 1.59
CA HIS A 31 -30.72 -29.94 0.59
C HIS A 31 -30.79 -28.52 1.15
N GLU A 32 -30.65 -28.29 2.45
CA GLU A 32 -30.18 -26.96 2.94
C GLU A 32 -28.72 -26.79 2.51
N GLY A 33 -28.65 -26.64 1.24
CA GLY A 33 -27.64 -26.56 0.29
C GLY A 33 -26.63 -25.52 0.61
N HIS A 34 -25.44 -25.88 0.47
CA HIS A 34 -24.44 -25.06 -0.17
C HIS A 34 -24.92 -24.80 -1.61
N GLU A 35 -25.77 -23.79 -1.81
CA GLU A 35 -25.73 -23.11 -3.09
C GLU A 35 -24.27 -22.71 -3.30
N PRO A 36 -23.59 -23.18 -4.35
CA PRO A 36 -22.27 -22.67 -4.66
C PRO A 36 -22.46 -21.16 -4.79
N ARG A 37 -21.90 -20.39 -3.82
CA ARG A 37 -21.86 -18.93 -3.92
C ARG A 37 -21.30 -18.66 -5.30
N GLN A 38 -22.15 -18.22 -6.22
CA GLN A 38 -21.70 -17.76 -7.51
C GLN A 38 -20.62 -16.74 -7.18
N PRO A 39 -19.36 -16.91 -7.71
CA PRO A 39 -18.36 -15.89 -7.51
C PRO A 39 -19.01 -14.58 -7.95
N LEU A 40 -19.00 -13.58 -7.05
CA LEU A 40 -19.43 -12.24 -7.42
C LEU A 40 -18.74 -11.96 -8.76
N ARG A 41 -19.51 -11.74 -9.82
CA ARG A 41 -18.96 -11.24 -11.06
C ARG A 41 -18.28 -9.91 -10.73
N THR A 42 -16.96 -9.94 -10.68
CA THR A 42 -16.11 -8.78 -10.41
C THR A 42 -15.80 -8.03 -11.70
N ASP A 43 -16.72 -8.03 -12.66
CA ASP A 43 -16.59 -7.23 -13.87
C ASP A 43 -16.53 -5.75 -13.44
N GLY A 44 -15.31 -5.22 -13.34
CA GLY A 44 -15.03 -3.83 -12.96
C GLY A 44 -14.64 -3.57 -11.49
N VAL A 45 -14.61 -4.59 -10.62
CA VAL A 45 -14.08 -4.40 -9.24
C VAL A 45 -12.57 -4.65 -9.22
N VAL A 46 -11.81 -3.65 -8.81
CA VAL A 46 -10.37 -3.82 -8.57
C VAL A 46 -10.21 -4.70 -7.33
N VAL A 47 -9.77 -5.92 -7.52
CA VAL A 47 -9.57 -6.91 -6.45
C VAL A 47 -8.21 -6.74 -5.77
N SER A 48 -7.24 -6.16 -6.48
CA SER A 48 -5.88 -5.95 -5.98
C SER A 48 -5.23 -4.78 -6.71
N TYR A 49 -4.41 -4.03 -6.00
CA TYR A 49 -3.58 -2.96 -6.53
C TYR A 49 -2.12 -3.40 -6.75
N SER A 50 -1.82 -4.69 -6.64
CA SER A 50 -0.48 -5.24 -6.77
C SER A 50 0.20 -4.83 -8.07
N ASP A 51 -0.52 -4.78 -9.19
CA ASP A 51 0.04 -4.39 -10.48
C ASP A 51 0.48 -2.92 -10.52
N ALA A 52 -0.26 -2.03 -9.86
CA ALA A 52 0.13 -0.62 -9.71
C ALA A 52 1.39 -0.50 -8.84
N VAL A 53 1.41 -1.22 -7.71
CA VAL A 53 2.58 -1.28 -6.83
C VAL A 53 3.79 -1.83 -7.57
N HIS A 54 3.67 -2.94 -8.27
CA HIS A 54 4.78 -3.55 -9.02
C HIS A 54 5.38 -2.62 -10.10
N ARG A 55 4.58 -1.72 -10.67
CA ARG A 55 5.08 -0.72 -11.63
C ARG A 55 5.79 0.44 -10.95
N ALA A 56 5.25 0.95 -9.84
CA ALA A 56 5.75 2.16 -9.19
C ALA A 56 6.89 1.87 -8.18
N ALA A 57 6.76 0.80 -7.40
CA ALA A 57 7.67 0.48 -6.31
C ALA A 57 9.15 0.42 -6.72
N PRO A 58 9.55 -0.13 -7.87
CA PRO A 58 10.97 -0.15 -8.26
C PRO A 58 11.61 1.23 -8.36
N SER A 59 10.82 2.28 -8.57
CA SER A 59 11.28 3.67 -8.68
C SER A 59 11.36 4.38 -7.33
N VAL A 60 10.81 3.82 -6.25
CA VAL A 60 10.80 4.44 -4.92
C VAL A 60 11.98 3.95 -4.11
N VAL A 61 12.82 4.87 -3.68
CA VAL A 61 14.10 4.62 -3.00
C VAL A 61 14.08 5.13 -1.57
N ASN A 62 14.98 4.59 -0.74
CA ASN A 62 15.25 5.14 0.58
C ASN A 62 16.38 6.17 0.50
N ILE A 63 16.23 7.31 1.20
CA ILE A 63 17.25 8.33 1.37
C ILE A 63 17.72 8.30 2.81
N TYR A 64 19.04 8.25 3.01
CA TYR A 64 19.67 8.19 4.31
C TYR A 64 21.01 8.96 4.33
N THR A 65 21.53 9.21 5.53
CA THR A 65 22.85 9.78 5.71
C THR A 65 23.73 8.86 6.56
N THR A 66 25.03 8.89 6.29
CA THR A 66 26.04 8.20 7.11
C THR A 66 26.61 9.10 8.22
N GLN A 67 26.20 10.37 8.24
CA GLN A 67 26.61 11.29 9.32
C GLN A 67 25.80 11.02 10.60
N PRO A 68 26.44 11.11 11.78
CA PRO A 68 25.70 11.14 13.04
C PRO A 68 24.78 12.35 13.03
N VAL A 69 23.49 12.13 13.13
CA VAL A 69 22.50 13.19 13.40
C VAL A 69 22.53 13.43 14.89
N ASP A 70 22.64 14.69 15.31
CA ASP A 70 22.74 15.07 16.70
C ASP A 70 21.60 14.52 17.56
N ASP A 71 21.92 14.17 18.82
CA ASP A 71 21.05 13.42 19.73
C ASP A 71 19.75 14.13 20.12
N GLU A 72 19.57 15.41 19.82
CA GLU A 72 18.33 16.15 20.11
C GLU A 72 17.11 15.59 19.37
N ASP A 73 17.29 15.00 18.18
CA ASP A 73 16.23 14.34 17.44
C ASP A 73 15.99 12.85 17.85
N ARG A 74 16.87 12.30 18.70
CA ARG A 74 16.76 10.93 19.23
C ARG A 74 15.76 10.77 20.38
N GLU A 75 15.36 11.84 21.03
CA GLU A 75 14.46 11.79 22.20
C GLU A 75 13.03 11.33 21.89
N LEU A 76 12.68 11.13 20.62
CA LEU A 76 11.41 10.54 20.19
C LEU A 76 11.43 9.03 19.95
N GLY A 77 12.45 8.34 20.49
CA GLY A 77 12.36 6.92 20.87
C GLY A 77 12.17 5.90 19.77
N GLN A 78 12.76 6.07 18.56
CA GLN A 78 12.75 5.00 17.56
C GLN A 78 14.09 4.94 16.80
N THR A 79 15.06 4.27 17.39
CA THR A 79 16.17 3.72 16.60
C THR A 79 15.83 2.28 16.26
N PRO A 80 15.66 1.90 14.97
CA PRO A 80 15.72 0.51 14.58
C PRO A 80 17.18 0.05 14.78
N SER A 81 17.34 -0.90 15.66
CA SER A 81 18.61 -1.58 15.91
C SER A 81 19.10 -2.24 14.62
N GLY A 82 20.26 -1.87 14.11
CA GLY A 82 20.87 -2.74 13.12
C GLY A 82 22.01 -2.24 12.27
N HIS A 83 22.18 -0.95 12.04
CA HIS A 83 23.33 -0.49 11.26
C HIS A 83 23.98 0.70 11.98
N SER A 84 25.14 0.46 12.59
CA SER A 84 25.94 1.49 13.24
C SER A 84 26.32 2.56 12.21
N GLY A 85 25.77 3.77 12.35
CA GLY A 85 26.22 4.95 11.63
C GLY A 85 25.38 5.41 10.45
N THR A 86 24.19 4.87 10.22
CA THR A 86 23.28 5.39 9.18
C THR A 86 21.97 5.88 9.81
N SER A 87 21.53 7.07 9.41
CA SER A 87 20.25 7.64 9.85
C SER A 87 19.31 7.78 8.65
N PRO A 88 18.10 7.16 8.71
CA PRO A 88 17.11 7.30 7.66
C PRO A 88 16.57 8.72 7.65
N LEU A 89 16.43 9.30 6.45
CA LEU A 89 15.93 10.65 6.24
C LEU A 89 14.50 10.60 5.68
N GLY A 90 14.27 9.79 4.65
CA GLY A 90 12.98 9.69 3.98
C GLY A 90 13.04 8.83 2.73
N SER A 91 12.13 9.09 1.82
CA SER A 91 12.03 8.43 0.52
C SER A 91 12.37 9.38 -0.62
N GLY A 92 12.58 8.82 -1.80
CA GLY A 92 12.71 9.55 -3.05
C GLY A 92 12.12 8.76 -4.20
N VAL A 93 11.90 9.43 -5.33
CA VAL A 93 11.37 8.82 -6.54
C VAL A 93 12.33 9.02 -7.68
N ILE A 94 12.77 7.94 -8.32
CA ILE A 94 13.59 8.00 -9.54
C ILE A 94 12.71 8.51 -10.69
N VAL A 95 13.05 9.67 -11.23
CA VAL A 95 12.29 10.36 -12.29
C VAL A 95 12.96 10.25 -13.66
N SER A 96 14.16 9.69 -13.72
CA SER A 96 14.90 9.53 -14.97
C SER A 96 15.74 8.26 -14.97
N ARG A 97 15.81 7.57 -16.12
CA ARG A 97 16.70 6.42 -16.31
C ARG A 97 18.17 6.73 -16.12
N THR A 98 18.53 8.01 -16.14
CA THR A 98 19.91 8.48 -15.90
C THR A 98 20.20 8.72 -14.43
N GLY A 99 19.26 8.50 -13.50
CA GLY A 99 19.49 8.54 -12.05
C GLY A 99 19.16 9.89 -11.40
N PHE A 100 18.25 10.68 -11.95
CA PHE A 100 17.66 11.79 -11.22
C PHE A 100 16.59 11.29 -10.28
N ILE A 101 16.59 11.80 -9.04
CA ILE A 101 15.68 11.43 -7.97
C ILE A 101 15.04 12.70 -7.43
N LEU A 102 13.71 12.71 -7.35
CA LEU A 102 12.94 13.77 -6.72
C LEU A 102 12.60 13.35 -5.29
N THR A 103 12.73 14.29 -4.35
CA THR A 103 12.37 14.14 -2.95
C THR A 103 11.90 15.48 -2.38
N ASN A 104 11.51 15.53 -1.12
CA ASN A 104 11.21 16.78 -0.43
C ASN A 104 12.50 17.48 0.04
N ASN A 105 12.47 18.82 0.04
CA ASN A 105 13.59 19.61 0.53
C ASN A 105 13.87 19.34 2.01
N HIS A 106 12.81 19.27 2.85
CA HIS A 106 12.97 19.02 4.29
C HIS A 106 13.59 17.65 4.60
N VAL A 107 13.58 16.69 3.66
CA VAL A 107 14.19 15.36 3.83
C VAL A 107 15.71 15.46 3.84
N ILE A 108 16.28 16.42 3.09
CA ILE A 108 17.74 16.54 2.89
C ILE A 108 18.30 17.86 3.41
N ASP A 109 17.48 18.70 4.03
CA ASP A 109 17.90 19.99 4.51
C ASP A 109 19.00 19.87 5.60
N GLY A 110 20.08 20.63 5.43
CA GLY A 110 21.23 20.58 6.33
C GLY A 110 22.12 19.33 6.20
N ILE A 111 21.80 18.39 5.28
CA ILE A 111 22.55 17.15 5.10
C ILE A 111 23.57 17.31 3.96
N SER A 112 24.84 17.03 4.25
CA SER A 112 25.93 17.12 3.26
C SER A 112 26.29 15.76 2.64
N ASP A 113 26.02 14.66 3.34
CA ASP A 113 26.37 13.30 2.89
C ASP A 113 25.08 12.48 2.69
N ILE A 114 24.58 12.52 1.45
CA ILE A 114 23.32 11.89 1.08
C ILE A 114 23.63 10.57 0.37
N ALA A 115 23.03 9.50 0.86
CA ALA A 115 23.07 8.19 0.25
C ALA A 115 21.66 7.70 -0.09
N VAL A 116 21.57 6.87 -1.10
CA VAL A 116 20.32 6.30 -1.62
C VAL A 116 20.45 4.79 -1.68
N ALA A 117 19.55 4.10 -1.00
CA ALA A 117 19.36 2.66 -1.13
C ALA A 117 18.26 2.35 -2.15
N LEU A 118 18.63 1.61 -3.18
CA LEU A 118 17.73 1.16 -4.24
C LEU A 118 16.99 -0.11 -3.82
N PRO A 119 15.78 -0.38 -4.33
CA PRO A 119 15.03 -1.59 -4.02
C PRO A 119 15.74 -2.90 -4.40
N ASP A 120 16.69 -2.85 -5.32
CA ASP A 120 17.49 -4.00 -5.74
C ASP A 120 18.71 -4.29 -4.82
N GLY A 121 18.86 -3.52 -3.73
CA GLY A 121 19.92 -3.68 -2.72
C GLY A 121 21.20 -2.94 -3.03
N ARG A 122 21.24 -2.11 -4.10
CA ARG A 122 22.39 -1.23 -4.36
C ARG A 122 22.32 0.03 -3.49
N ASP A 123 23.47 0.44 -2.96
CA ASP A 123 23.65 1.73 -2.30
C ASP A 123 24.46 2.67 -3.20
N CYS A 124 23.98 3.89 -3.35
CA CYS A 124 24.59 4.91 -4.19
C CYS A 124 24.78 6.21 -3.41
N SER A 125 25.94 6.86 -3.56
CA SER A 125 26.10 8.24 -3.13
C SER A 125 25.30 9.16 -4.05
N ALA A 126 24.56 10.10 -3.47
CA ALA A 126 23.75 11.06 -4.22
C ALA A 126 24.35 12.46 -4.13
N LYS A 127 24.31 13.17 -5.25
CA LYS A 127 24.72 14.58 -5.34
C LYS A 127 23.48 15.45 -5.39
N LEU A 128 23.42 16.49 -4.59
CA LEU A 128 22.40 17.51 -4.66
C LEU A 128 22.55 18.30 -5.97
N VAL A 129 21.51 18.32 -6.79
CA VAL A 129 21.46 19.09 -8.03
C VAL A 129 20.86 20.46 -7.77
N GLY A 130 19.79 20.51 -6.97
CA GLY A 130 19.14 21.75 -6.59
C GLY A 130 17.99 21.51 -5.62
N THR A 131 17.58 22.59 -4.95
CA THR A 131 16.43 22.62 -4.04
C THR A 131 15.51 23.77 -4.35
N ASP A 132 14.26 23.60 -4.04
CA ASP A 132 13.24 24.63 -4.01
C ASP A 132 12.50 24.57 -2.68
N PRO A 133 12.95 25.35 -1.67
CA PRO A 133 12.32 25.38 -0.35
C PRO A 133 10.88 25.92 -0.38
N GLU A 134 10.50 26.73 -1.38
CA GLU A 134 9.18 27.32 -1.47
C GLU A 134 8.10 26.28 -1.86
N THR A 135 8.48 25.25 -2.61
CA THR A 135 7.65 24.11 -2.96
C THR A 135 7.97 22.86 -2.16
N ASP A 136 8.99 22.90 -1.31
CA ASP A 136 9.54 21.76 -0.56
C ASP A 136 10.01 20.62 -1.48
N LEU A 137 10.71 20.95 -2.58
CA LEU A 137 11.27 19.99 -3.52
C LEU A 137 12.78 20.01 -3.52
N ALA A 138 13.38 18.84 -3.74
CA ALA A 138 14.80 18.67 -3.97
C ALA A 138 15.06 17.65 -5.07
N LEU A 139 16.09 17.93 -5.89
CA LEU A 139 16.53 17.05 -6.96
C LEU A 139 17.91 16.51 -6.64
N LEU A 140 18.02 15.20 -6.61
CA LEU A 140 19.27 14.48 -6.40
C LEU A 140 19.70 13.76 -7.69
N LYS A 141 21.00 13.42 -7.76
CA LYS A 141 21.60 12.66 -8.85
C LYS A 141 22.48 11.55 -8.32
N ILE A 142 22.21 10.32 -8.75
CA ILE A 142 23.09 9.16 -8.54
C ILE A 142 23.78 8.78 -9.84
N ASP A 143 25.02 8.29 -9.75
CA ASP A 143 25.78 7.88 -10.91
C ASP A 143 25.33 6.50 -11.42
N GLY A 144 25.18 6.36 -12.73
CA GLY A 144 24.74 5.14 -13.40
C GLY A 144 23.71 5.39 -14.49
N SER A 145 23.16 4.30 -15.02
CA SER A 145 22.15 4.33 -16.09
C SER A 145 21.16 3.18 -15.91
N ASP A 146 20.11 3.21 -16.71
CA ASP A 146 19.05 2.19 -16.76
C ASP A 146 18.29 1.99 -15.45
N PHE A 147 18.15 3.07 -14.69
CA PHE A 147 17.31 3.07 -13.51
C PHE A 147 15.82 3.00 -13.87
N PRO A 148 15.01 2.31 -13.05
CA PRO A 148 13.55 2.30 -13.21
C PRO A 148 12.98 3.68 -12.90
N ALA A 149 12.67 4.47 -13.93
CA ALA A 149 12.04 5.77 -13.76
C ALA A 149 10.54 5.64 -13.61
N ILE A 150 9.94 6.41 -12.69
CA ILE A 150 8.49 6.50 -12.51
C ILE A 150 7.85 7.12 -13.75
N GLU A 151 6.64 6.70 -14.03
CA GLU A 151 5.79 7.36 -15.02
C GLU A 151 4.86 8.36 -14.30
N PHE A 152 4.93 9.63 -14.71
CA PHE A 152 4.09 10.66 -14.10
C PHE A 152 2.66 10.59 -14.63
N GLY A 153 1.69 10.65 -13.71
CA GLY A 153 0.30 10.92 -14.03
C GLY A 153 0.02 12.44 -14.11
N SER A 154 -1.22 12.80 -14.45
CA SER A 154 -1.70 14.19 -14.37
C SER A 154 -2.62 14.34 -13.17
N SER A 155 -2.30 15.28 -12.27
CA SER A 155 -3.16 15.64 -11.14
C SER A 155 -4.44 16.35 -11.57
N ASP A 156 -4.48 16.94 -12.79
CA ASP A 156 -5.64 17.66 -13.31
C ASP A 156 -6.86 16.76 -13.55
N VAL A 157 -6.63 15.45 -13.71
CA VAL A 157 -7.70 14.46 -13.95
C VAL A 157 -8.18 13.77 -12.67
N LEU A 158 -7.59 14.09 -11.53
CA LEU A 158 -7.98 13.49 -10.26
C LEU A 158 -9.31 14.04 -9.75
N HIS A 159 -10.09 13.17 -9.13
CA HIS A 159 -11.34 13.51 -8.48
C HIS A 159 -11.36 13.08 -7.03
N VAL A 160 -12.08 13.80 -6.19
CA VAL A 160 -12.34 13.39 -4.81
C VAL A 160 -13.07 12.04 -4.84
N GLY A 161 -12.52 11.08 -4.08
CA GLY A 161 -12.99 9.69 -4.06
C GLY A 161 -12.14 8.72 -4.89
N ASP A 162 -11.22 9.21 -5.74
CA ASP A 162 -10.30 8.32 -6.45
C ASP A 162 -9.37 7.61 -5.48
N VAL A 163 -9.12 6.32 -5.72
CA VAL A 163 -8.20 5.53 -4.89
C VAL A 163 -6.76 5.92 -5.20
N VAL A 164 -5.99 6.13 -4.14
CA VAL A 164 -4.55 6.45 -4.21
C VAL A 164 -3.73 5.51 -3.33
N LEU A 165 -2.49 5.29 -3.73
CA LEU A 165 -1.52 4.48 -3.00
C LEU A 165 -0.31 5.35 -2.66
N ALA A 166 -0.04 5.55 -1.37
CA ALA A 166 1.20 6.18 -0.94
C ALA A 166 2.29 5.12 -0.80
N ILE A 167 3.39 5.29 -1.52
CA ILE A 167 4.51 4.36 -1.57
C ILE A 167 5.76 5.05 -1.05
N GLY A 168 6.30 4.54 0.06
CA GLY A 168 7.55 4.97 0.63
C GLY A 168 8.51 3.80 0.82
N ASN A 169 9.76 4.11 1.13
CA ASN A 169 10.78 3.12 1.48
C ASN A 169 11.48 3.54 2.79
N PRO A 170 10.74 3.58 3.91
CA PRO A 170 11.31 3.98 5.20
C PRO A 170 12.30 2.92 5.70
N PHE A 171 13.44 3.37 6.26
CA PHE A 171 14.37 2.55 7.06
C PHE A 171 15.06 1.39 6.32
N ASN A 172 14.99 1.31 4.99
CA ASN A 172 15.57 0.21 4.20
C ASN A 172 15.16 -1.21 4.68
N VAL A 173 14.01 -1.31 5.36
CA VAL A 173 13.43 -2.60 5.79
C VAL A 173 12.40 -3.15 4.81
N GLY A 174 12.29 -2.52 3.66
CA GLY A 174 11.32 -2.81 2.61
C GLY A 174 10.38 -1.64 2.36
N GLN A 175 9.79 -1.65 1.18
CA GLN A 175 8.83 -0.63 0.77
C GLN A 175 7.53 -0.78 1.56
N THR A 176 6.95 0.36 1.92
CA THR A 176 5.64 0.44 2.58
C THR A 176 4.65 1.05 1.61
N VAL A 177 3.52 0.39 1.45
CA VAL A 177 2.40 0.86 0.63
C VAL A 177 1.20 1.03 1.53
N THR A 178 0.61 2.21 1.50
CA THR A 178 -0.67 2.49 2.16
C THR A 178 -1.70 2.91 1.13
N MET A 179 -2.96 2.65 1.39
CA MET A 179 -4.07 2.95 0.49
C MET A 179 -5.04 3.91 1.16
N GLY A 180 -5.55 4.83 0.37
CA GLY A 180 -6.61 5.75 0.75
C GLY A 180 -7.32 6.28 -0.48
N ILE A 181 -8.03 7.38 -0.31
CA ILE A 181 -8.68 8.11 -1.40
C ILE A 181 -8.21 9.56 -1.45
N VAL A 182 -8.41 10.20 -2.57
CA VAL A 182 -8.33 11.66 -2.66
C VAL A 182 -9.48 12.24 -1.83
N SER A 183 -9.15 12.84 -0.69
CA SER A 183 -10.14 13.43 0.23
C SER A 183 -10.49 14.86 -0.16
N ALA A 184 -9.53 15.61 -0.74
CA ALA A 184 -9.73 16.94 -1.30
C ALA A 184 -8.61 17.30 -2.28
N LEU A 185 -8.87 18.27 -3.15
CA LEU A 185 -7.92 18.86 -4.09
C LEU A 185 -7.80 20.37 -3.81
N GLY A 186 -6.72 20.99 -4.31
CA GLY A 186 -6.52 22.41 -4.25
C GLY A 186 -6.40 22.97 -2.83
N ARG A 187 -5.83 22.21 -1.89
CA ARG A 187 -5.63 22.67 -0.52
C ARG A 187 -4.51 23.70 -0.46
N HIS A 188 -4.86 24.91 -0.05
CA HIS A 188 -3.95 26.04 0.08
C HIS A 188 -4.25 26.85 1.34
N GLY A 189 -3.33 27.75 1.72
CA GLY A 189 -3.49 28.60 2.90
C GLY A 189 -3.25 27.86 4.23
N LEU A 190 -2.51 26.75 4.19
CA LEU A 190 -2.15 25.97 5.39
C LEU A 190 -0.91 26.54 6.09
N GLY A 191 -0.12 27.37 5.38
CA GLY A 191 1.11 27.98 5.89
C GLY A 191 2.27 26.97 6.01
N LEU A 192 2.21 25.87 5.26
CA LEU A 192 3.25 24.86 5.23
C LEU A 192 4.37 25.24 4.25
N ASN A 193 3.99 25.70 3.05
CA ASN A 193 4.91 26.13 1.99
C ASN A 193 4.48 27.49 1.43
N SER A 194 5.37 28.16 0.71
CA SER A 194 5.02 29.42 0.02
C SER A 194 4.04 29.18 -1.13
N PHE A 195 4.21 28.07 -1.83
CA PHE A 195 3.29 27.61 -2.87
C PHE A 195 2.59 26.34 -2.42
N GLU A 196 1.29 26.41 -2.33
CA GLU A 196 0.46 25.32 -1.86
C GLU A 196 -0.64 25.02 -2.89
N ASP A 197 -0.72 23.75 -3.28
CA ASP A 197 -1.82 23.18 -4.07
C ASP A 197 -1.86 21.66 -3.77
N PHE A 198 -2.13 21.33 -2.50
CA PHE A 198 -1.98 19.97 -2.03
C PHE A 198 -3.17 19.08 -2.39
N ILE A 199 -2.87 17.82 -2.70
CA ILE A 199 -3.82 16.72 -2.72
C ILE A 199 -3.92 16.18 -1.31
N GLN A 200 -5.11 16.25 -0.71
CA GLN A 200 -5.37 15.66 0.60
C GLN A 200 -5.81 14.21 0.41
N THR A 201 -5.22 13.29 1.19
CA THR A 201 -5.60 11.88 1.23
C THR A 201 -5.74 11.39 2.67
N ASP A 202 -6.49 10.33 2.89
CA ASP A 202 -6.58 9.56 4.13
C ASP A 202 -5.69 8.31 4.12
N ALA A 203 -4.90 8.10 3.05
CA ALA A 203 -3.85 7.10 3.08
C ALA A 203 -2.90 7.38 4.26
N ALA A 204 -2.54 6.35 5.02
CA ALA A 204 -1.67 6.51 6.18
C ALA A 204 -0.29 7.04 5.74
N ILE A 205 0.02 8.27 6.11
CA ILE A 205 1.34 8.89 5.91
C ILE A 205 2.11 8.79 7.21
N ASN A 206 3.20 8.04 7.17
CA ASN A 206 4.09 7.81 8.31
C ASN A 206 5.46 8.44 8.04
N ARG A 207 6.27 8.59 9.11
CA ARG A 207 7.67 9.01 8.97
C ARG A 207 8.38 8.09 7.98
N GLY A 208 9.13 8.67 7.03
CA GLY A 208 9.84 7.97 5.98
C GLY A 208 9.07 7.86 4.65
N ASN A 209 7.76 8.16 4.60
CA ASN A 209 7.04 8.28 3.32
C ASN A 209 7.31 9.62 2.63
N SER A 210 7.78 10.64 3.36
CA SER A 210 8.16 11.95 2.80
C SER A 210 9.11 11.78 1.61
N GLY A 211 8.80 12.42 0.50
CA GLY A 211 9.51 12.30 -0.77
C GLY A 211 9.20 11.04 -1.58
N GLY A 212 8.31 10.17 -1.09
CA GLY A 212 7.81 9.00 -1.82
C GLY A 212 6.77 9.33 -2.89
N ALA A 213 6.22 8.29 -3.51
CA ALA A 213 5.22 8.42 -4.59
C ALA A 213 3.78 8.36 -4.04
N LEU A 214 2.87 9.05 -4.73
CA LEU A 214 1.44 8.89 -4.57
C LEU A 214 0.84 8.49 -5.92
#